data_be7b81c8d9d3cbec77a7c91a5e03b50a
#
_entry.id   be7b81c8d9d3cbec77a7c91a5e03b50a
#
_cell.length_a   1.000
_cell.length_b   1.000
_cell.length_c   1.000
_cell.angle_alpha   90.00
_cell.angle_beta   90.00
_cell.angle_gamma   90.00
#
_symmetry.space_group_name_H-M   'P 1'
#
loop_
_entity.id
_entity.type
_entity.pdbx_description
1 polymer ?
#
loop_
_entity_poly.entity_id
_entity_poly.type
_entity_poly.pdbx_seq_one_letter_code
_entity_poly.pdbx_strand_id
1 'polypeptide(L)'
;MQKWSKTKANDVIFLESPAALNPTWEVNARGFYAAQLMGYQSQTHNKLFDAIHKDNQRLFDQNSLSKWYASQGLDQKKFNNLYNSFAVSTKVARSKAGAKRYQLTGVPAVVVHGKYVVQGEGEQVPKVVDYLVKKVRTDLKAGK
;
A
#
# COMPACT_ATOMS: atom_id res chain seq x y z
N MET A 1 -0.38 -3.08 11.07
CA MET A 1 0.91 -3.41 10.43
C MET A 1 1.94 -2.28 10.46
N GLN A 2 1.55 -1.02 10.42
CA GLN A 2 2.52 0.09 10.51
C GLN A 2 3.27 0.10 11.85
N LYS A 3 2.59 -0.16 12.96
CA LYS A 3 3.27 -0.33 14.26
C LYS A 3 4.26 -1.49 14.23
N TRP A 4 3.85 -2.60 13.64
CA TRP A 4 4.69 -3.78 13.49
C TRP A 4 5.94 -3.48 12.64
N SER A 5 5.80 -2.70 11.57
CA SER A 5 6.93 -2.37 10.70
C SER A 5 8.05 -1.63 11.43
N LYS A 6 7.73 -0.89 12.48
CA LYS A 6 8.72 -0.18 13.30
C LYS A 6 9.49 -1.10 14.26
N THR A 7 8.93 -2.25 14.58
CA THR A 7 9.51 -3.20 15.55
C THR A 7 10.02 -4.48 14.91
N LYS A 8 9.83 -4.63 13.59
CA LYS A 8 10.29 -5.83 12.86
C LYS A 8 11.80 -5.99 12.90
N ALA A 9 12.27 -7.22 12.72
CA ALA A 9 13.71 -7.50 12.63
C ALA A 9 14.32 -6.89 11.34
N ASN A 10 15.62 -6.62 11.39
CA ASN A 10 16.33 -5.94 10.29
C ASN A 10 16.42 -6.75 9.01
N ASP A 11 16.31 -8.09 9.09
CA ASP A 11 16.32 -8.97 7.91
C ASP A 11 14.96 -9.05 7.20
N VAL A 12 13.96 -8.33 7.69
CA VAL A 12 12.61 -8.29 7.12
C VAL A 12 12.42 -6.95 6.42
N ILE A 13 12.06 -6.99 5.14
CA ILE A 13 11.67 -5.82 4.36
C ILE A 13 10.15 -5.73 4.34
N PHE A 14 9.62 -4.59 4.74
CA PHE A 14 8.17 -4.33 4.71
C PHE A 14 7.86 -3.33 3.61
N LEU A 15 7.04 -3.75 2.66
CA LEU A 15 6.60 -2.93 1.54
C LEU A 15 5.08 -2.77 1.58
N GLU A 16 4.61 -1.55 1.43
CA GLU A 16 3.19 -1.27 1.30
C GLU A 16 2.82 -1.19 -0.19
N SER A 17 1.72 -1.84 -0.55
CA SER A 17 1.16 -1.77 -1.89
C SER A 17 -0.31 -1.39 -1.81
N PRO A 18 -0.75 -0.36 -2.54
CA PRO A 18 -2.15 0.03 -2.53
C PRO A 18 -3.01 -1.01 -3.24
N ALA A 19 -4.24 -1.17 -2.78
CA ALA A 19 -5.21 -2.02 -3.44
C ALA A 19 -5.77 -1.32 -4.70
N ALA A 20 -5.87 -2.07 -5.80
CA ALA A 20 -6.40 -1.58 -7.07
C ALA A 20 -7.43 -2.59 -7.62
N LEU A 21 -8.38 -2.98 -6.76
CA LEU A 21 -9.36 -4.03 -7.06
C LEU A 21 -10.56 -3.53 -7.85
N ASN A 22 -10.80 -2.21 -7.90
CA ASN A 22 -11.86 -1.59 -8.68
C ASN A 22 -11.41 -0.19 -9.14
N PRO A 23 -12.17 0.48 -10.05
CA PRO A 23 -11.75 1.79 -10.58
C PRO A 23 -11.55 2.88 -9.53
N THR A 24 -12.38 2.91 -8.49
CA THR A 24 -12.24 3.89 -7.39
C THR A 24 -10.95 3.67 -6.61
N TRP A 25 -10.63 2.41 -6.31
CA TRP A 25 -9.38 2.07 -5.62
C TRP A 25 -8.16 2.31 -6.50
N GLU A 26 -8.32 2.16 -7.81
CA GLU A 26 -7.25 2.46 -8.78
C GLU A 26 -6.87 3.94 -8.78
N VAL A 27 -7.83 4.83 -8.68
CA VAL A 27 -7.60 6.27 -8.54
C VAL A 27 -6.74 6.55 -7.30
N ASN A 28 -7.08 5.97 -6.17
CA ASN A 28 -6.32 6.11 -4.93
C ASN A 28 -4.92 5.47 -5.04
N ALA A 29 -4.80 4.35 -5.72
CA ALA A 29 -3.51 3.69 -5.95
C ALA A 29 -2.58 4.57 -6.80
N ARG A 30 -3.09 5.22 -7.83
CA ARG A 30 -2.32 6.19 -8.63
C ARG A 30 -1.84 7.35 -7.78
N GLY A 31 -2.69 7.90 -6.95
CA GLY A 31 -2.33 8.97 -6.00
C GLY A 31 -1.24 8.52 -5.02
N PHE A 32 -1.36 7.32 -4.48
CA PHE A 32 -0.35 6.73 -3.60
C PHE A 32 1.03 6.68 -4.28
N TYR A 33 1.10 6.14 -5.48
CA TYR A 33 2.38 6.02 -6.18
C TYR A 33 2.95 7.37 -6.63
N ALA A 34 2.10 8.31 -7.03
CA ALA A 34 2.54 9.66 -7.33
C ALA A 34 3.18 10.33 -6.11
N ALA A 35 2.53 10.22 -4.95
CA ALA A 35 3.07 10.75 -3.69
C ALA A 35 4.36 10.03 -3.29
N GLN A 36 4.44 8.72 -3.50
CA GLN A 36 5.64 7.93 -3.22
C GLN A 36 6.84 8.41 -4.05
N LEU A 37 6.63 8.65 -5.35
CA LEU A 37 7.68 9.14 -6.24
C LEU A 37 8.12 10.58 -5.91
N MET A 38 7.26 11.34 -5.25
CA MET A 38 7.59 12.69 -4.75
C MET A 38 8.24 12.65 -3.36
N GLY A 39 8.33 11.48 -2.72
CA GLY A 39 8.92 11.33 -1.39
C GLY A 39 7.97 11.67 -0.23
N TYR A 40 6.67 11.78 -0.47
CA TYR A 40 5.68 12.19 0.54
C TYR A 40 4.76 11.07 1.03
N GLN A 41 4.94 9.84 0.58
CA GLN A 41 4.04 8.74 0.92
C GLN A 41 3.92 8.51 2.44
N SER A 42 5.03 8.47 3.16
CA SER A 42 5.02 8.23 4.61
C SER A 42 4.34 9.35 5.39
N GLN A 43 4.35 10.58 4.88
CA GLN A 43 3.74 11.74 5.53
C GLN A 43 2.23 11.82 5.27
N THR A 44 1.77 11.33 4.12
CA THR A 44 0.40 11.55 3.64
C THR A 44 -0.50 10.32 3.75
N HIS A 45 0.06 9.11 3.83
CA HIS A 45 -0.72 7.87 3.78
C HIS A 45 -1.80 7.79 4.87
N ASN A 46 -1.44 7.99 6.12
CA ASN A 46 -2.40 7.94 7.23
C ASN A 46 -3.37 9.12 7.20
N LYS A 47 -2.90 10.29 6.79
CA LYS A 47 -3.75 11.49 6.67
C LYS A 47 -4.81 11.31 5.59
N LEU A 48 -4.44 10.70 4.46
CA LEU A 48 -5.40 10.39 3.39
C LEU A 48 -6.44 9.38 3.86
N PHE A 49 -6.01 8.32 4.54
CA PHE A 49 -6.92 7.33 5.10
C PHE A 49 -7.92 7.97 6.05
N ASP A 50 -7.45 8.83 6.96
CA ASP A 50 -8.31 9.55 7.89
C ASP A 50 -9.25 10.54 7.16
N ALA A 51 -8.77 11.24 6.15
CA ALA A 51 -9.60 12.16 5.37
C ALA A 51 -10.79 11.43 4.72
N ILE A 52 -10.55 10.24 4.16
CA ILE A 52 -11.60 9.46 3.51
C ILE A 52 -12.54 8.80 4.52
N HIS A 53 -12.00 8.18 5.57
CA HIS A 53 -12.77 7.31 6.46
C HIS A 53 -13.29 8.01 7.72
N LYS A 54 -12.60 9.03 8.25
CA LYS A 54 -13.03 9.78 9.42
C LYS A 54 -13.74 11.06 9.05
N ASP A 55 -13.20 11.82 8.11
CA ASP A 55 -13.74 13.12 7.70
C ASP A 55 -14.73 13.02 6.54
N ASN A 56 -14.96 11.81 6.02
CA ASN A 56 -15.89 11.50 4.93
C ASN A 56 -15.65 12.34 3.66
N GLN A 57 -14.40 12.70 3.37
CA GLN A 57 -14.06 13.40 2.15
C GLN A 57 -14.12 12.46 0.96
N ARG A 58 -14.77 12.91 -0.13
CA ARG A 58 -14.92 12.13 -1.36
C ARG A 58 -13.73 12.37 -2.29
N LEU A 59 -12.62 11.69 -2.03
CA LEU A 59 -11.38 11.79 -2.79
C LEU A 59 -11.26 10.63 -3.78
N PHE A 60 -12.20 10.56 -4.74
CA PHE A 60 -12.34 9.40 -5.63
C PHE A 60 -12.05 9.73 -7.10
N ASP A 61 -11.52 10.91 -7.39
CA ASP A 61 -11.07 11.31 -8.70
C ASP A 61 -9.74 12.05 -8.64
N GLN A 62 -9.07 12.20 -9.79
CA GLN A 62 -7.76 12.83 -9.86
C GLN A 62 -7.79 14.27 -9.36
N ASN A 63 -8.82 15.02 -9.72
CA ASN A 63 -8.90 16.45 -9.37
C ASN A 63 -9.03 16.66 -7.87
N SER A 64 -9.94 15.94 -7.20
CA SER A 64 -10.09 16.02 -5.75
C SER A 64 -8.85 15.54 -5.01
N LEU A 65 -8.21 14.46 -5.47
CA LEU A 65 -6.96 13.97 -4.91
C LEU A 65 -5.83 14.98 -5.08
N SER A 66 -5.66 15.57 -6.26
CA SER A 66 -4.57 16.53 -6.49
C SER A 66 -4.72 17.77 -5.63
N LYS A 67 -5.94 18.25 -5.42
CA LYS A 67 -6.22 19.36 -4.50
C LYS A 67 -5.91 18.99 -3.06
N TRP A 68 -6.29 17.79 -2.65
CA TRP A 68 -6.00 17.32 -1.29
C TRP A 68 -4.49 17.20 -1.05
N TYR A 69 -3.76 16.58 -1.97
CA TYR A 69 -2.29 16.47 -1.85
C TYR A 69 -1.61 17.83 -1.88
N ALA A 70 -2.11 18.78 -2.67
CA ALA A 70 -1.60 20.16 -2.67
C ALA A 70 -1.78 20.81 -1.29
N SER A 71 -2.90 20.53 -0.60
CA SER A 71 -3.12 21.01 0.78
C SER A 71 -2.13 20.43 1.78
N GLN A 72 -1.51 19.30 1.47
CA GLN A 72 -0.46 18.66 2.28
C GLN A 72 0.96 19.15 1.93
N GLY A 73 1.08 20.10 1.00
CA GLY A 73 2.37 20.68 0.63
C GLY A 73 3.00 20.15 -0.64
N LEU A 74 2.33 19.25 -1.38
CA LEU A 74 2.84 18.74 -2.64
C LEU A 74 2.58 19.73 -3.78
N ASP A 75 3.48 19.80 -4.76
CA ASP A 75 3.27 20.57 -5.99
C ASP A 75 2.18 19.89 -6.82
N GLN A 76 1.04 20.57 -7.00
CA GLN A 76 -0.12 20.01 -7.69
C GLN A 76 0.18 19.64 -9.15
N LYS A 77 0.93 20.46 -9.86
CA LYS A 77 1.30 20.21 -11.25
C LYS A 77 2.19 18.96 -11.37
N LYS A 78 3.18 18.86 -10.51
CA LYS A 78 4.08 17.71 -10.42
C LYS A 78 3.31 16.42 -10.07
N PHE A 79 2.41 16.51 -9.09
CA PHE A 79 1.55 15.41 -8.72
C PHE A 79 0.70 14.93 -9.90
N ASN A 80 0.03 15.85 -10.62
CA ASN A 80 -0.79 15.49 -11.77
C ASN A 80 0.03 14.86 -12.90
N ASN A 81 1.23 15.38 -13.17
CA ASN A 81 2.12 14.81 -14.17
C ASN A 81 2.53 13.37 -13.81
N LEU A 82 2.88 13.13 -12.55
CA LEU A 82 3.23 11.79 -12.07
C LEU A 82 2.02 10.84 -12.03
N TYR A 83 0.87 11.36 -11.62
CA TYR A 83 -0.38 10.58 -11.59
C TYR A 83 -0.70 9.98 -12.96
N ASN A 84 -0.48 10.74 -14.04
CA ASN A 84 -0.73 10.31 -15.41
C ASN A 84 0.50 9.67 -16.09
N SER A 85 1.60 9.50 -15.37
CA SER A 85 2.85 8.99 -15.94
C SER A 85 2.82 7.49 -16.21
N PHE A 86 3.67 7.06 -17.13
CA PHE A 86 3.91 5.65 -17.41
C PHE A 86 4.46 4.91 -16.18
N ALA A 87 5.33 5.54 -15.40
CA ALA A 87 5.88 4.98 -14.18
C ALA A 87 4.78 4.60 -13.18
N VAL A 88 3.81 5.49 -12.95
CA VAL A 88 2.67 5.22 -12.07
C VAL A 88 1.76 4.15 -12.67
N SER A 89 1.48 4.21 -13.97
CA SER A 89 0.67 3.20 -14.66
C SER A 89 1.27 1.79 -14.52
N THR A 90 2.59 1.66 -14.65
CA THR A 90 3.31 0.39 -14.47
C THR A 90 3.19 -0.12 -13.03
N LYS A 91 3.34 0.75 -12.04
CA LYS A 91 3.22 0.36 -10.62
C LYS A 91 1.79 -0.10 -10.29
N VAL A 92 0.78 0.59 -10.81
CA VAL A 92 -0.64 0.20 -10.63
C VAL A 92 -0.91 -1.14 -11.29
N ALA A 93 -0.41 -1.36 -12.51
CA ALA A 93 -0.55 -2.64 -13.21
C ALA A 93 0.07 -3.80 -12.42
N ARG A 94 1.24 -3.58 -11.81
CA ARG A 94 1.88 -4.56 -10.92
C ARG A 94 1.05 -4.86 -9.69
N SER A 95 0.44 -3.84 -9.08
CA SER A 95 -0.46 -4.03 -7.94
C SER A 95 -1.68 -4.86 -8.31
N LYS A 96 -2.30 -4.58 -9.46
CA LYS A 96 -3.41 -5.38 -9.97
C LYS A 96 -3.01 -6.83 -10.24
N ALA A 97 -1.89 -7.04 -10.89
CA ALA A 97 -1.36 -8.37 -11.18
C ALA A 97 -1.05 -9.14 -9.88
N GLY A 98 -0.48 -8.47 -8.88
CA GLY A 98 -0.23 -9.06 -7.55
C GLY A 98 -1.51 -9.46 -6.85
N ALA A 99 -2.53 -8.61 -6.84
CA ALA A 99 -3.83 -8.92 -6.23
C ALA A 99 -4.46 -10.14 -6.90
N LYS A 100 -4.40 -10.23 -8.23
CA LYS A 100 -4.92 -11.38 -8.98
C LYS A 100 -4.09 -12.65 -8.70
N ARG A 101 -2.76 -12.54 -8.72
CA ARG A 101 -1.84 -13.65 -8.49
C ARG A 101 -2.05 -14.31 -7.12
N TYR A 102 -2.27 -13.50 -6.08
CA TYR A 102 -2.48 -13.98 -4.72
C TYR A 102 -3.97 -14.19 -4.39
N GLN A 103 -4.86 -14.04 -5.36
CA GLN A 103 -6.31 -14.23 -5.21
C GLN A 103 -6.89 -13.37 -4.08
N LEU A 104 -6.43 -12.12 -3.97
CA LEU A 104 -6.91 -11.20 -2.96
C LEU A 104 -8.33 -10.76 -3.28
N THR A 105 -9.25 -10.94 -2.34
CA THR A 105 -10.66 -10.60 -2.48
C THR A 105 -11.03 -9.33 -1.72
N GLY A 106 -10.15 -8.82 -0.90
CA GLY A 106 -10.37 -7.63 -0.09
C GLY A 106 -9.11 -7.12 0.57
N VAL A 107 -9.24 -6.08 1.34
CA VAL A 107 -8.16 -5.44 2.09
C VAL A 107 -8.58 -5.26 3.55
N PRO A 108 -7.62 -5.21 4.49
CA PRO A 108 -6.19 -5.38 4.28
C PRO A 108 -5.76 -6.82 4.04
N ALA A 109 -4.64 -7.00 3.36
CA ALA A 109 -4.00 -8.29 3.16
C ALA A 109 -2.48 -8.13 3.26
N VAL A 110 -1.80 -9.16 3.79
CA VAL A 110 -0.34 -9.19 3.92
C VAL A 110 0.18 -10.43 3.20
N VAL A 111 1.20 -10.26 2.36
CA VAL A 111 1.89 -11.36 1.70
C VAL A 111 3.27 -11.52 2.33
N VAL A 112 3.57 -12.72 2.84
CA VAL A 112 4.85 -13.03 3.49
C VAL A 112 5.69 -13.87 2.55
N HIS A 113 6.86 -13.35 2.19
CA HIS A 113 7.86 -14.01 1.33
C HIS A 113 7.29 -14.47 -0.03
N GLY A 114 6.28 -13.78 -0.56
CA GLY A 114 5.62 -14.16 -1.80
C GLY A 114 4.87 -15.50 -1.74
N LYS A 115 4.71 -16.11 -0.56
CA LYS A 115 4.23 -17.47 -0.40
C LYS A 115 2.96 -17.56 0.46
N TYR A 116 2.88 -16.80 1.53
CA TYR A 116 1.78 -16.86 2.48
C TYR A 116 0.94 -15.59 2.40
N VAL A 117 -0.39 -15.75 2.34
CA VAL A 117 -1.33 -14.62 2.34
C VAL A 117 -2.08 -14.60 3.67
N VAL A 118 -2.04 -13.46 4.36
CA VAL A 118 -2.78 -13.22 5.59
C VAL A 118 -3.83 -12.16 5.31
N GLN A 119 -5.10 -12.52 5.43
CA GLN A 119 -6.22 -11.59 5.24
C GLN A 119 -6.92 -11.37 6.58
N GLY A 120 -7.42 -10.16 6.79
CA GLY A 120 -8.14 -9.80 8.00
C GLY A 120 -7.65 -8.49 8.60
N GLU A 121 -8.22 -8.17 9.76
CA GLU A 121 -7.94 -6.93 10.48
C GLU A 121 -7.60 -7.25 11.94
N GLY A 122 -7.01 -6.25 12.62
CA GLY A 122 -6.79 -6.27 14.04
C GLY A 122 -5.41 -6.77 14.47
N GLU A 123 -5.28 -6.98 15.76
CA GLU A 123 -3.99 -7.29 16.41
C GLU A 123 -3.46 -8.69 16.11
N GLN A 124 -4.32 -9.58 15.65
CA GLN A 124 -3.91 -10.96 15.33
C GLN A 124 -3.07 -11.02 14.05
N VAL A 125 -3.28 -10.09 13.11
CA VAL A 125 -2.56 -10.08 11.84
C VAL A 125 -1.04 -9.97 12.05
N PRO A 126 -0.51 -9.02 12.85
CA PRO A 126 0.93 -8.98 13.14
C PRO A 126 1.46 -10.26 13.78
N LYS A 127 0.68 -10.89 14.66
CA LYS A 127 1.08 -12.15 15.30
C LYS A 127 1.24 -13.28 14.31
N VAL A 128 0.30 -13.42 13.37
CA VAL A 128 0.36 -14.43 12.30
C VAL A 128 1.55 -14.13 11.38
N VAL A 129 1.78 -12.87 11.03
CA VAL A 129 2.92 -12.46 10.20
C VAL A 129 4.24 -12.84 10.90
N ASP A 130 4.39 -12.57 12.18
CA ASP A 130 5.59 -12.95 12.94
C ASP A 130 5.82 -14.47 12.94
N TYR A 131 4.76 -15.26 13.10
CA TYR A 131 4.84 -16.71 13.00
C TYR A 131 5.34 -17.14 11.61
N LEU A 132 4.77 -16.57 10.56
CA LEU A 132 5.14 -16.92 9.18
C LEU A 132 6.56 -16.48 8.84
N VAL A 133 7.02 -15.35 9.34
CA VAL A 133 8.42 -14.92 9.18
C VAL A 133 9.37 -15.91 9.82
N LYS A 134 9.07 -16.39 11.02
CA LYS A 134 9.86 -17.42 11.69
C LYS A 134 9.88 -18.73 10.91
N LYS A 135 8.73 -19.12 10.37
CA LYS A 135 8.60 -20.32 9.54
C LYS A 135 9.45 -20.22 8.29
N VAL A 136 9.41 -19.07 7.58
CA VAL A 136 10.24 -18.83 6.39
C VAL A 136 11.72 -18.92 6.71
N ARG A 137 12.17 -18.34 7.82
CA ARG A 137 13.57 -18.45 8.26
C ARG A 137 13.98 -19.90 8.49
N THR A 138 13.14 -20.68 9.15
CA THR A 138 13.39 -22.10 9.41
C THR A 138 13.47 -22.87 8.10
N ASP A 139 12.54 -22.65 7.17
CA ASP A 139 12.52 -23.31 5.87
C ASP A 139 13.74 -22.96 5.03
N LEU A 140 14.19 -21.70 5.04
CA LEU A 140 15.41 -21.29 4.34
C LEU A 140 16.66 -21.97 4.89
N LYS A 141 16.78 -22.11 6.22
CA LYS A 141 17.89 -22.82 6.86
C LYS A 141 17.88 -24.32 6.54
N ALA A 142 16.70 -24.90 6.36
CA ALA A 142 16.54 -26.30 5.98
C ALA A 142 16.68 -26.57 4.47
N GLY A 143 16.92 -25.52 3.66
CA GLY A 143 17.03 -25.64 2.20
C GLY A 143 15.71 -25.83 1.49
N LYS A 144 14.58 -25.43 2.10
CA LYS A 144 13.24 -25.59 1.52
C LYS A 144 12.78 -24.37 0.76
#